data_418b3c6708e9a0d3bd1e97cbf285e487
#
_entry.id   418b3c6708e9a0d3bd1e97cbf285e487
#
_cell.length_a   1.000
_cell.length_b   1.000
_cell.length_c   1.000
_cell.angle_alpha   90.00
_cell.angle_beta   90.00
_cell.angle_gamma   90.00
#
_symmetry.space_group_name_H-M   'P 1'
#
loop_
_entity.id
_entity.type
_entity.pdbx_description
1 polymer ?
#
loop_
_entity_poly.entity_id
_entity_poly.type
_entity_poly.pdbx_seq_one_letter_code
_entity_poly.pdbx_strand_id
1 'polypeptide(L)'
;MTTCGKLAIALLAATALATTAADARSLKWARSGDGLTLDPHAQNEGPTHALGHHIYEPLIHRDSQGKEVAALAVSWKVTDDANVWEFKLRPNVKFHNGNAFNADDVVFSLQRAMQPTSDMKGLLTSVDSITKVDDLTVQIKTKGPNPLLPNNLTDLFIMDKEWAEANNAQKPQDYKNKEENYSVRNANGTGPFQLVSREPDVKTVMKRNDSYWGIGTFPMEITELTYIPIKADATRLAALLSGEVDFVQDVPVQDIERLKAQQSLRVNIGPENRTIFFGMDVGSADLKTDNVDGKNPFADKRVRQAMNMALNRQAIQRVAMRGQSVPTGAMAAPFVHGWTKELDAIPAGDANTAKKLLADAGYPNGFNITLHCPNDRYVNDEAICQAAVGMWGQIGVKVNLVSQSKAIHFPLIQKNPPETEFYLLGWGVPTFDSEYTFSFLYHTRDAKYGSWNALRYSNAEVDKLIEALSSETDKAKRDAIIAKLWGLFRDETLYLPVHHQTLAYAMKTGFDIPVDVSNQPKLKYLSFKTN
;
A
#
# COMPACT_ATOMS: atom_id res chain seq x y z
N MET A 1 -22.69 88.61 33.93
CA MET A 1 -22.79 87.43 34.75
C MET A 1 -22.99 86.29 33.80
N THR A 2 -21.92 85.63 33.44
CA THR A 2 -21.86 84.56 32.40
C THR A 2 -21.24 83.33 32.98
N THR A 3 -22.03 82.31 33.11
CA THR A 3 -21.60 80.95 33.56
C THR A 3 -21.14 80.14 32.38
N CYS A 4 -19.89 79.74 32.42
CA CYS A 4 -19.24 78.88 31.45
C CYS A 4 -19.50 77.37 31.79
N GLY A 5 -20.24 76.65 30.94
CA GLY A 5 -20.41 75.21 31.05
C GLY A 5 -19.27 74.43 30.36
N LYS A 6 -18.59 73.57 31.11
CA LYS A 6 -17.55 72.66 30.58
C LYS A 6 -18.20 71.39 30.02
N LEU A 7 -18.07 71.19 28.71
CA LEU A 7 -18.43 69.99 28.02
C LEU A 7 -17.26 68.96 28.17
N ALA A 8 -17.48 67.84 28.83
CA ALA A 8 -16.53 66.74 28.90
C ALA A 8 -16.82 65.78 27.73
N ILE A 9 -15.92 65.68 26.77
CA ILE A 9 -15.95 64.73 25.68
C ILE A 9 -15.31 63.44 26.20
N ALA A 10 -16.14 62.39 26.41
CA ALA A 10 -15.65 61.02 26.69
C ALA A 10 -15.27 60.33 25.36
N LEU A 11 -13.97 60.09 25.13
CA LEU A 11 -13.46 59.28 24.03
C LEU A 11 -13.67 57.81 24.40
N LEU A 12 -14.64 57.12 23.78
CA LEU A 12 -14.74 55.65 23.79
C LEU A 12 -13.68 55.11 22.79
N ALA A 13 -12.62 54.52 23.31
CA ALA A 13 -11.68 53.73 22.53
C ALA A 13 -12.34 52.36 22.22
N ALA A 14 -12.87 52.21 21.03
CA ALA A 14 -13.31 50.92 20.50
C ALA A 14 -12.04 50.13 20.10
N THR A 15 -11.59 49.22 20.96
CA THR A 15 -10.62 48.17 20.61
C THR A 15 -11.30 47.21 19.63
N ALA A 16 -11.08 47.39 18.33
CA ALA A 16 -11.41 46.41 17.33
C ALA A 16 -10.49 45.18 17.56
N LEU A 17 -11.03 44.11 18.14
CA LEU A 17 -10.42 42.78 18.01
C LEU A 17 -10.42 42.43 16.52
N ALA A 18 -9.32 42.64 15.85
CA ALA A 18 -9.06 42.05 14.56
C ALA A 18 -8.93 40.52 14.78
N THR A 19 -10.04 39.80 14.68
CA THR A 19 -9.99 38.36 14.42
C THR A 19 -9.32 38.21 13.06
N THR A 20 -8.06 37.84 13.04
CA THR A 20 -7.40 37.38 11.83
C THR A 20 -8.21 36.16 11.34
N ALA A 21 -9.05 36.42 10.32
CA ALA A 21 -9.63 35.33 9.57
C ALA A 21 -8.43 34.49 9.09
N ALA A 22 -8.30 33.27 9.62
CA ALA A 22 -7.31 32.33 9.11
C ALA A 22 -7.62 32.18 7.62
N ASP A 23 -6.68 32.55 6.77
CA ASP A 23 -6.81 32.44 5.32
C ASP A 23 -7.31 31.02 4.98
N ALA A 24 -8.47 30.95 4.32
CA ALA A 24 -9.06 29.68 3.91
C ALA A 24 -8.12 29.03 2.89
N ARG A 25 -7.41 27.98 3.31
CA ARG A 25 -6.47 27.25 2.48
C ARG A 25 -7.16 26.04 1.88
N SER A 26 -7.63 26.17 0.64
CA SER A 26 -8.19 25.06 -0.12
C SER A 26 -7.08 24.27 -0.82
N LEU A 27 -7.26 22.95 -0.93
CA LEU A 27 -6.40 22.07 -1.71
C LEU A 27 -7.26 21.20 -2.64
N LYS A 28 -6.96 21.23 -3.93
CA LYS A 28 -7.53 20.35 -4.94
C LYS A 28 -6.54 19.25 -5.29
N TRP A 29 -6.88 18.04 -4.92
CA TRP A 29 -6.07 16.83 -5.11
C TRP A 29 -6.65 15.97 -6.24
N ALA A 30 -5.87 15.71 -7.30
CA ALA A 30 -6.24 14.85 -8.40
C ALA A 30 -5.48 13.52 -8.36
N ARG A 31 -6.18 12.43 -8.70
CA ARG A 31 -5.65 11.08 -8.84
C ARG A 31 -6.27 10.38 -10.05
N SER A 32 -5.66 9.27 -10.52
CA SER A 32 -6.16 8.49 -11.66
C SER A 32 -7.48 7.76 -11.42
N GLY A 33 -7.78 7.36 -10.18
CA GLY A 33 -8.99 6.61 -9.81
C GLY A 33 -9.70 7.18 -8.60
N ASP A 34 -11.02 6.96 -8.49
CA ASP A 34 -11.82 7.29 -7.32
C ASP A 34 -11.79 6.15 -6.28
N GLY A 35 -12.13 6.45 -5.04
CA GLY A 35 -12.53 5.45 -4.06
C GLY A 35 -13.89 4.85 -4.42
N LEU A 36 -14.01 3.54 -4.34
CA LEU A 36 -15.23 2.84 -4.78
C LEU A 36 -16.44 3.12 -3.88
N THR A 37 -16.20 3.49 -2.63
CA THR A 37 -17.23 3.72 -1.61
C THR A 37 -16.67 4.56 -0.47
N LEU A 38 -17.55 5.15 0.35
CA LEU A 38 -17.15 5.70 1.67
C LEU A 38 -17.43 4.73 2.81
N ASP A 39 -18.06 3.57 2.54
CA ASP A 39 -18.19 2.52 3.56
C ASP A 39 -16.79 1.92 3.85
N PRO A 40 -16.25 2.10 5.07
CA PRO A 40 -14.87 1.80 5.37
C PRO A 40 -14.55 0.30 5.42
N HIS A 41 -15.55 -0.58 5.37
CA HIS A 41 -15.36 -2.02 5.44
C HIS A 41 -15.79 -2.77 4.17
N ALA A 42 -16.34 -2.06 3.17
CA ALA A 42 -16.89 -2.71 1.98
C ALA A 42 -15.84 -3.08 0.93
N GLN A 43 -14.71 -2.35 0.88
CA GLN A 43 -13.67 -2.56 -0.13
C GLN A 43 -12.26 -2.44 0.47
N ASN A 44 -11.38 -3.36 0.06
CA ASN A 44 -9.96 -3.37 0.45
C ASN A 44 -9.09 -2.97 -0.75
N GLU A 45 -9.05 -1.65 -1.07
CA GLU A 45 -8.27 -1.15 -2.20
C GLU A 45 -7.73 0.27 -1.94
N GLY A 46 -6.59 0.59 -2.59
CA GLY A 46 -5.80 1.77 -2.29
C GLY A 46 -6.52 3.12 -2.38
N PRO A 47 -7.25 3.46 -3.47
CA PRO A 47 -7.99 4.71 -3.55
C PRO A 47 -9.07 4.88 -2.48
N THR A 48 -9.80 3.81 -2.12
CA THR A 48 -10.80 3.83 -1.03
C THR A 48 -10.13 4.09 0.33
N HIS A 49 -9.01 3.41 0.62
CA HIS A 49 -8.23 3.67 1.84
C HIS A 49 -7.65 5.08 1.87
N ALA A 50 -7.15 5.59 0.73
CA ALA A 50 -6.62 6.95 0.64
C ALA A 50 -7.67 8.02 1.00
N LEU A 51 -8.94 7.86 0.56
CA LEU A 51 -10.04 8.70 1.01
C LEU A 51 -10.40 8.43 2.48
N GLY A 52 -10.46 7.16 2.88
CA GLY A 52 -10.82 6.73 4.23
C GLY A 52 -9.94 7.36 5.30
N HIS A 53 -8.63 7.44 5.11
CA HIS A 53 -7.69 8.05 6.05
C HIS A 53 -7.90 9.56 6.30
N HIS A 54 -8.69 10.23 5.50
CA HIS A 54 -9.06 11.62 5.73
C HIS A 54 -10.30 11.77 6.61
N ILE A 55 -11.21 10.78 6.55
CA ILE A 55 -12.52 10.83 7.20
C ILE A 55 -12.55 9.98 8.48
N TYR A 56 -11.96 8.80 8.42
CA TYR A 56 -11.93 7.82 9.50
C TYR A 56 -10.51 7.66 10.05
N GLU A 57 -10.39 6.99 11.18
CA GLU A 57 -9.10 6.57 11.72
C GLU A 57 -9.14 5.11 12.19
N PRO A 58 -8.03 4.36 12.02
CA PRO A 58 -7.85 3.04 12.62
C PRO A 58 -7.36 3.15 14.07
N LEU A 59 -7.22 2.03 14.77
CA LEU A 59 -6.56 1.98 16.07
C LEU A 59 -5.07 2.35 15.98
N ILE A 60 -4.40 1.82 14.98
CA ILE A 60 -2.97 2.03 14.70
C ILE A 60 -2.87 2.58 13.29
N HIS A 61 -2.07 3.63 13.11
CA HIS A 61 -1.85 4.27 11.83
C HIS A 61 -0.45 3.95 11.31
N ARG A 62 -0.17 4.22 10.02
CA ARG A 62 1.18 4.25 9.48
C ARG A 62 1.55 5.65 9.06
N ASP A 63 2.76 6.06 9.38
CA ASP A 63 3.31 7.30 8.83
C ASP A 63 3.68 7.13 7.35
N SER A 64 4.17 8.19 6.72
CA SER A 64 4.55 8.17 5.29
C SER A 64 5.68 7.20 4.96
N GLN A 65 6.41 6.70 5.96
CA GLN A 65 7.49 5.73 5.82
C GLN A 65 7.03 4.28 6.13
N GLY A 66 5.74 4.08 6.41
CA GLY A 66 5.17 2.78 6.74
C GLY A 66 5.35 2.34 8.20
N LYS A 67 5.91 3.21 9.06
CA LYS A 67 6.09 2.91 10.49
C LYS A 67 4.75 3.01 11.22
N GLU A 68 4.47 2.04 12.09
CA GLU A 68 3.30 2.08 12.97
C GLU A 68 3.38 3.23 13.96
N VAL A 69 2.29 3.97 14.06
CA VAL A 69 2.13 5.11 14.97
C VAL A 69 0.77 5.05 15.65
N ALA A 70 0.71 5.55 16.88
CA ALA A 70 -0.51 5.62 17.67
C ALA A 70 -1.56 6.52 16.97
N ALA A 71 -2.79 5.98 16.81
CA ALA A 71 -3.94 6.74 16.34
C ALA A 71 -5.05 6.71 17.39
N LEU A 72 -6.15 5.97 17.19
CA LEU A 72 -7.19 5.84 18.20
C LEU A 72 -6.78 4.94 19.39
N ALA A 73 -5.79 4.06 19.24
CA ALA A 73 -5.10 3.44 20.35
C ALA A 73 -3.82 4.23 20.69
N VAL A 74 -3.56 4.47 21.97
CA VAL A 74 -2.35 5.13 22.46
C VAL A 74 -1.24 4.14 22.81
N SER A 75 -1.61 2.88 23.09
CA SER A 75 -0.68 1.76 23.31
C SER A 75 -1.39 0.43 23.06
N TRP A 76 -0.60 -0.58 22.73
CA TRP A 76 -1.05 -1.97 22.57
C TRP A 76 0.04 -2.94 22.98
N LYS A 77 -0.38 -4.08 23.53
CA LYS A 77 0.54 -5.14 23.98
C LYS A 77 -0.18 -6.48 24.02
N VAL A 78 0.57 -7.55 23.89
CA VAL A 78 0.11 -8.90 24.25
C VAL A 78 0.02 -8.97 25.78
N THR A 79 -1.03 -9.59 26.31
CA THR A 79 -1.20 -9.87 27.75
C THR A 79 -0.38 -11.10 28.17
N ASP A 80 -0.57 -11.58 29.40
CA ASP A 80 0.04 -12.85 29.84
C ASP A 80 -0.51 -14.06 29.06
N ASP A 81 -1.71 -13.97 28.49
CA ASP A 81 -2.21 -14.90 27.47
C ASP A 81 -1.72 -14.43 26.10
N ALA A 82 -0.81 -15.20 25.48
CA ALA A 82 -0.23 -14.91 24.17
C ALA A 82 -1.26 -14.77 23.03
N ASN A 83 -2.51 -15.19 23.24
CA ASN A 83 -3.61 -15.05 22.29
C ASN A 83 -4.40 -13.75 22.48
N VAL A 84 -4.10 -12.95 23.49
CA VAL A 84 -4.90 -11.76 23.85
C VAL A 84 -4.06 -10.50 23.71
N TRP A 85 -4.47 -9.63 22.81
CA TRP A 85 -3.95 -8.27 22.67
C TRP A 85 -4.83 -7.29 23.44
N GLU A 86 -4.22 -6.40 24.21
CA GLU A 86 -4.88 -5.29 24.90
C GLU A 86 -4.52 -3.96 24.22
N PHE A 87 -5.55 -3.16 23.90
CA PHE A 87 -5.44 -1.82 23.31
C PHE A 87 -5.98 -0.79 24.29
N LYS A 88 -5.17 0.21 24.63
CA LYS A 88 -5.60 1.39 25.38
C LYS A 88 -6.00 2.48 24.42
N LEU A 89 -7.24 2.95 24.52
CA LEU A 89 -7.84 3.89 23.59
C LEU A 89 -7.50 5.35 23.98
N ARG A 90 -7.51 6.23 22.99
CA ARG A 90 -7.28 7.66 23.16
C ARG A 90 -8.49 8.31 23.84
N PRO A 91 -8.33 9.00 24.96
CA PRO A 91 -9.42 9.72 25.61
C PRO A 91 -9.80 11.00 24.85
N ASN A 92 -11.02 11.49 25.08
CA ASN A 92 -11.53 12.77 24.57
C ASN A 92 -11.58 12.90 23.04
N VAL A 93 -11.60 11.78 22.31
CA VAL A 93 -11.84 11.79 20.86
C VAL A 93 -13.34 11.91 20.60
N LYS A 94 -13.69 12.65 19.55
CA LYS A 94 -15.07 12.81 19.09
C LYS A 94 -15.20 12.46 17.60
N PHE A 95 -16.31 11.85 17.27
CA PHE A 95 -16.76 11.73 15.88
C PHE A 95 -17.19 13.08 15.31
N HIS A 96 -17.31 13.17 14.00
CA HIS A 96 -17.66 14.40 13.29
C HIS A 96 -19.03 14.98 13.70
N ASN A 97 -19.98 14.13 14.13
CA ASN A 97 -21.29 14.52 14.65
C ASN A 97 -21.25 14.99 16.13
N GLY A 98 -20.10 14.85 16.80
CA GLY A 98 -19.89 15.23 18.19
C GLY A 98 -20.02 14.09 19.21
N ASN A 99 -20.44 12.89 18.80
CA ASN A 99 -20.48 11.69 19.66
C ASN A 99 -19.08 11.38 20.20
N ALA A 100 -19.00 10.87 21.42
CA ALA A 100 -17.73 10.47 22.04
C ALA A 100 -17.30 9.10 21.50
N PHE A 101 -16.03 8.98 21.11
CA PHE A 101 -15.42 7.70 20.76
C PHE A 101 -15.10 6.90 22.02
N ASN A 102 -15.41 5.61 22.00
CA ASN A 102 -15.16 4.67 23.10
C ASN A 102 -14.97 3.23 22.62
N ALA A 103 -14.87 2.29 23.57
CA ALA A 103 -14.64 0.87 23.29
C ALA A 103 -15.81 0.18 22.55
N ASP A 104 -17.06 0.66 22.72
CA ASP A 104 -18.21 0.09 22.02
C ASP A 104 -18.10 0.30 20.50
N ASP A 105 -17.57 1.46 20.06
CA ASP A 105 -17.32 1.76 18.64
C ASP A 105 -16.27 0.82 18.03
N VAL A 106 -15.22 0.52 18.80
CA VAL A 106 -14.17 -0.41 18.37
C VAL A 106 -14.71 -1.81 18.21
N VAL A 107 -15.44 -2.32 19.23
CA VAL A 107 -16.07 -3.64 19.18
C VAL A 107 -17.05 -3.73 18.01
N PHE A 108 -17.92 -2.75 17.85
CA PHE A 108 -18.85 -2.66 16.73
C PHE A 108 -18.15 -2.69 15.38
N SER A 109 -17.16 -1.83 15.19
CA SER A 109 -16.46 -1.67 13.91
C SER A 109 -15.71 -2.92 13.47
N LEU A 110 -14.98 -3.55 14.38
CA LEU A 110 -14.24 -4.77 14.07
C LEU A 110 -15.19 -5.95 13.84
N GLN A 111 -16.28 -6.08 14.60
CA GLN A 111 -17.33 -7.09 14.34
C GLN A 111 -18.02 -6.84 13.00
N ARG A 112 -18.27 -5.58 12.65
CA ARG A 112 -18.80 -5.20 11.34
C ARG A 112 -17.85 -5.59 10.20
N ALA A 113 -16.55 -5.35 10.37
CA ALA A 113 -15.53 -5.72 9.39
C ALA A 113 -15.38 -7.24 9.20
N MET A 114 -15.80 -8.06 10.16
CA MET A 114 -15.81 -9.53 10.06
C MET A 114 -17.03 -10.09 9.32
N GLN A 115 -18.04 -9.28 8.99
CA GLN A 115 -19.26 -9.75 8.34
C GLN A 115 -19.02 -10.24 6.91
N PRO A 116 -19.91 -11.13 6.38
CA PRO A 116 -19.71 -11.77 5.06
C PRO A 116 -19.55 -10.79 3.89
N THR A 117 -20.23 -9.64 3.91
CA THR A 117 -20.19 -8.62 2.86
C THR A 117 -18.95 -7.72 2.93
N SER A 118 -18.19 -7.78 4.03
CA SER A 118 -16.94 -7.03 4.20
C SER A 118 -15.81 -7.60 3.35
N ASP A 119 -15.09 -6.74 2.66
CA ASP A 119 -13.85 -7.11 1.97
C ASP A 119 -12.62 -7.02 2.92
N MET A 120 -12.80 -6.42 4.10
CA MET A 120 -11.77 -6.30 5.16
C MET A 120 -11.70 -7.54 6.05
N LYS A 121 -12.66 -8.47 5.98
CA LYS A 121 -12.74 -9.66 6.86
C LYS A 121 -11.49 -10.55 6.81
N GLY A 122 -10.76 -10.54 5.69
CA GLY A 122 -9.51 -11.29 5.52
C GLY A 122 -8.43 -10.89 6.54
N LEU A 123 -8.42 -9.63 6.99
CA LEU A 123 -7.48 -9.11 7.98
C LEU A 123 -7.78 -9.59 9.41
N LEU A 124 -8.99 -10.08 9.67
CA LEU A 124 -9.50 -10.49 10.97
C LEU A 124 -9.75 -12.00 11.10
N THR A 125 -9.28 -12.82 10.16
CA THR A 125 -9.52 -14.28 10.15
C THR A 125 -8.96 -14.99 11.39
N SER A 126 -7.89 -14.47 11.98
CA SER A 126 -7.30 -14.98 13.22
C SER A 126 -8.07 -14.57 14.48
N VAL A 127 -8.95 -13.57 14.40
CA VAL A 127 -9.70 -13.08 15.56
C VAL A 127 -10.77 -14.10 15.97
N ASP A 128 -10.81 -14.38 17.27
CA ASP A 128 -11.80 -15.22 17.93
C ASP A 128 -12.90 -14.36 18.56
N SER A 129 -12.50 -13.39 19.39
CA SER A 129 -13.44 -12.50 20.07
C SER A 129 -12.86 -11.10 20.31
N ILE A 130 -13.74 -10.12 20.46
CA ILE A 130 -13.41 -8.72 20.73
C ILE A 130 -14.23 -8.29 21.94
N THR A 131 -13.58 -7.87 23.00
CA THR A 131 -14.22 -7.59 24.30
C THR A 131 -13.90 -6.19 24.77
N LYS A 132 -14.91 -5.43 25.13
CA LYS A 132 -14.79 -4.21 25.91
C LYS A 132 -14.42 -4.57 27.35
N VAL A 133 -13.30 -4.05 27.86
CA VAL A 133 -12.89 -4.18 29.27
C VAL A 133 -13.44 -3.01 30.07
N ASP A 134 -13.25 -1.80 29.56
CA ASP A 134 -13.82 -0.55 30.04
C ASP A 134 -14.00 0.42 28.84
N ASP A 135 -14.42 1.67 29.09
CA ASP A 135 -14.70 2.62 28.00
C ASP A 135 -13.48 2.98 27.17
N LEU A 136 -12.27 2.79 27.70
CA LEU A 136 -11.00 3.11 27.02
C LEU A 136 -10.06 1.91 26.89
N THR A 137 -10.59 0.68 27.04
CA THR A 137 -9.78 -0.54 26.92
C THR A 137 -10.53 -1.62 26.18
N VAL A 138 -9.92 -2.15 25.13
CA VAL A 138 -10.42 -3.28 24.33
C VAL A 138 -9.40 -4.41 24.35
N GLN A 139 -9.88 -5.64 24.52
CA GLN A 139 -9.10 -6.83 24.28
C GLN A 139 -9.57 -7.56 23.02
N ILE A 140 -8.61 -7.98 22.21
CA ILE A 140 -8.84 -8.80 21.01
C ILE A 140 -8.16 -10.14 21.24
N LYS A 141 -8.97 -11.20 21.33
CA LYS A 141 -8.51 -12.58 21.43
C LYS A 141 -8.38 -13.18 20.05
N THR A 142 -7.29 -13.86 19.80
CA THR A 142 -7.02 -14.59 18.56
C THR A 142 -7.09 -16.09 18.79
N LYS A 143 -7.35 -16.87 17.73
CA LYS A 143 -7.46 -18.33 17.74
C LYS A 143 -6.15 -19.06 18.07
N GLY A 144 -5.05 -18.36 17.96
CA GLY A 144 -3.69 -18.72 18.31
C GLY A 144 -2.86 -17.47 18.39
N PRO A 145 -1.61 -17.49 18.88
CA PRO A 145 -0.75 -16.31 18.94
C PRO A 145 -0.67 -15.65 17.54
N ASN A 146 -0.89 -14.33 17.48
CA ASN A 146 -0.81 -13.58 16.23
C ASN A 146 0.02 -12.30 16.43
N PRO A 147 1.33 -12.32 16.14
CA PRO A 147 2.19 -11.15 16.27
C PRO A 147 1.88 -10.04 15.27
N LEU A 148 1.15 -10.32 14.18
CA LEU A 148 0.81 -9.38 13.13
C LEU A 148 -0.57 -8.74 13.29
N LEU A 149 -1.29 -9.01 14.38
CA LEU A 149 -2.60 -8.40 14.59
C LEU A 149 -2.54 -6.85 14.53
N PRO A 150 -1.58 -6.16 15.17
CA PRO A 150 -1.45 -4.70 15.04
C PRO A 150 -1.31 -4.23 13.59
N ASN A 151 -0.51 -4.93 12.79
CA ASN A 151 -0.30 -4.62 11.37
C ASN A 151 -1.61 -4.72 10.56
N ASN A 152 -2.43 -5.72 10.86
CA ASN A 152 -3.72 -5.93 10.18
C ASN A 152 -4.75 -4.85 10.51
N LEU A 153 -4.58 -4.12 11.63
CA LEU A 153 -5.52 -3.08 12.08
C LEU A 153 -5.25 -1.70 11.48
N THR A 154 -4.20 -1.53 10.68
CA THR A 154 -3.76 -0.20 10.21
C THR A 154 -4.66 0.45 9.15
N ASP A 155 -5.48 -0.34 8.45
CA ASP A 155 -6.49 0.12 7.48
C ASP A 155 -7.92 -0.29 7.90
N LEU A 156 -8.10 -0.77 9.16
CA LEU A 156 -9.40 -1.08 9.73
C LEU A 156 -9.95 0.13 10.46
N PHE A 157 -10.76 0.89 9.78
CA PHE A 157 -11.31 2.15 10.26
C PHE A 157 -12.42 1.96 11.30
N ILE A 158 -12.48 2.86 12.27
CA ILE A 158 -13.52 2.85 13.32
C ILE A 158 -14.67 3.77 12.92
N MET A 159 -15.88 3.25 13.06
CA MET A 159 -17.15 3.94 12.82
C MET A 159 -17.84 4.25 14.15
N ASP A 160 -18.63 5.32 14.17
CA ASP A 160 -19.57 5.63 15.23
C ASP A 160 -20.73 4.62 15.18
N LYS A 161 -20.87 3.84 16.26
CA LYS A 161 -21.89 2.78 16.38
C LYS A 161 -23.29 3.37 16.31
N GLU A 162 -23.58 4.41 17.10
CA GLU A 162 -24.89 5.05 17.17
C GLU A 162 -25.28 5.67 15.83
N TRP A 163 -24.33 6.29 15.13
CA TRP A 163 -24.57 6.80 13.78
C TRP A 163 -24.89 5.67 12.79
N ALA A 164 -24.16 4.58 12.85
CA ALA A 164 -24.39 3.44 11.97
C ALA A 164 -25.76 2.79 12.22
N GLU A 165 -26.16 2.67 13.50
CA GLU A 165 -27.46 2.16 13.90
C GLU A 165 -28.59 3.08 13.45
N ALA A 166 -28.47 4.39 13.66
CA ALA A 166 -29.48 5.39 13.27
C ALA A 166 -29.69 5.48 11.75
N ASN A 167 -28.71 5.07 10.95
CA ASN A 167 -28.74 5.18 9.48
C ASN A 167 -28.81 3.81 8.77
N ASN A 168 -29.14 2.73 9.47
CA ASN A 168 -29.21 1.37 8.91
C ASN A 168 -27.91 0.94 8.20
N ALA A 169 -26.75 1.34 8.74
CA ALA A 169 -25.43 1.04 8.21
C ALA A 169 -24.64 0.03 9.07
N GLN A 170 -25.32 -0.81 9.86
CA GLN A 170 -24.70 -1.83 10.72
C GLN A 170 -24.03 -2.95 9.92
N LYS A 171 -24.40 -3.13 8.67
CA LYS A 171 -23.75 -4.08 7.75
C LYS A 171 -22.91 -3.32 6.74
N PRO A 172 -21.73 -3.85 6.34
CA PRO A 172 -20.99 -3.31 5.20
C PRO A 172 -21.82 -3.38 3.92
N GLN A 173 -21.62 -2.43 3.02
CA GLN A 173 -22.19 -2.49 1.69
C GLN A 173 -21.89 -3.85 1.03
N ASP A 174 -22.89 -4.47 0.42
CA ASP A 174 -22.64 -5.61 -0.47
C ASP A 174 -22.26 -5.12 -1.86
N TYR A 175 -20.98 -4.82 -2.02
CA TYR A 175 -20.45 -4.27 -3.27
C TYR A 175 -20.57 -5.26 -4.43
N LYS A 176 -20.48 -6.57 -4.17
CA LYS A 176 -20.55 -7.62 -5.20
C LYS A 176 -21.94 -7.70 -5.82
N ASN A 177 -22.98 -7.58 -4.97
CA ASN A 177 -24.37 -7.57 -5.40
C ASN A 177 -24.87 -6.16 -5.76
N LYS A 178 -24.01 -5.13 -5.70
CA LYS A 178 -24.36 -3.72 -5.98
C LYS A 178 -25.47 -3.18 -5.05
N GLU A 179 -25.53 -3.69 -3.82
CA GLU A 179 -26.43 -3.17 -2.81
C GLU A 179 -25.77 -2.00 -2.09
N GLU A 180 -26.40 -0.84 -2.09
CA GLU A 180 -25.92 0.33 -1.36
C GLU A 180 -26.61 0.43 0.01
N ASN A 181 -25.87 0.95 1.00
CA ASN A 181 -26.40 1.41 2.28
C ASN A 181 -26.05 2.90 2.47
N TYR A 182 -26.46 3.49 3.57
CA TYR A 182 -26.25 4.91 3.83
C TYR A 182 -24.78 5.32 3.86
N SER A 183 -23.87 4.45 4.33
CA SER A 183 -22.44 4.73 4.44
C SER A 183 -21.68 4.78 3.10
N VAL A 184 -22.32 4.37 1.99
CA VAL A 184 -21.70 4.46 0.64
C VAL A 184 -21.40 5.90 0.23
N ARG A 185 -22.32 6.82 0.58
CA ARG A 185 -22.28 8.24 0.19
C ARG A 185 -22.17 9.21 1.35
N ASN A 186 -22.28 8.71 2.58
CA ASN A 186 -22.25 9.48 3.82
C ASN A 186 -21.19 8.89 4.75
N ALA A 187 -20.58 9.74 5.56
CA ALA A 187 -19.53 9.32 6.45
C ALA A 187 -19.53 10.10 7.75
N ASN A 188 -19.23 9.41 8.86
CA ASN A 188 -19.05 9.99 10.18
C ASN A 188 -17.91 9.27 10.87
N GLY A 189 -16.72 9.84 10.84
CA GLY A 189 -15.50 9.31 11.42
C GLY A 189 -14.91 10.24 12.47
N THR A 190 -13.70 9.92 12.92
CA THR A 190 -12.92 10.73 13.87
C THR A 190 -11.81 11.52 13.17
N GLY A 191 -11.68 11.38 11.85
CA GLY A 191 -10.54 11.82 11.06
C GLY A 191 -10.37 13.34 10.96
N PRO A 192 -9.26 13.77 10.35
CA PRO A 192 -8.86 15.18 10.24
C PRO A 192 -9.79 16.02 9.35
N PHE A 193 -10.58 15.39 8.49
CA PHE A 193 -11.54 16.06 7.61
C PHE A 193 -12.93 15.46 7.71
N GLN A 194 -13.94 16.31 7.60
CA GLN A 194 -15.36 15.95 7.58
C GLN A 194 -15.89 15.98 6.15
N LEU A 195 -16.67 15.00 5.77
CA LEU A 195 -17.35 14.97 4.47
C LEU A 195 -18.32 16.17 4.34
N VAL A 196 -18.24 16.89 3.24
CA VAL A 196 -19.22 17.92 2.84
C VAL A 196 -20.14 17.38 1.77
N SER A 197 -19.56 16.80 0.70
CA SER A 197 -20.34 16.21 -0.39
C SER A 197 -19.52 15.17 -1.14
N ARG A 198 -20.21 14.19 -1.71
CA ARG A 198 -19.60 13.21 -2.61
C ARG A 198 -20.46 13.01 -3.85
N GLU A 199 -19.83 13.14 -4.97
CA GLU A 199 -20.35 12.80 -6.29
C GLU A 199 -19.35 11.77 -6.88
N PRO A 200 -19.71 10.45 -6.87
CA PRO A 200 -18.80 9.39 -7.31
C PRO A 200 -18.26 9.65 -8.72
N ASP A 201 -16.99 9.36 -8.93
CA ASP A 201 -16.22 9.58 -10.17
C ASP A 201 -16.13 11.05 -10.64
N VAL A 202 -16.64 12.00 -9.85
CA VAL A 202 -16.59 13.44 -10.16
C VAL A 202 -15.76 14.18 -9.12
N LYS A 203 -16.18 14.17 -7.85
CA LYS A 203 -15.45 14.83 -6.76
C LYS A 203 -15.94 14.41 -5.38
N THR A 204 -15.05 14.50 -4.40
CA THR A 204 -15.39 14.44 -2.97
C THR A 204 -14.87 15.71 -2.30
N VAL A 205 -15.75 16.45 -1.65
CA VAL A 205 -15.43 17.71 -0.94
C VAL A 205 -15.44 17.42 0.55
N MET A 206 -14.39 17.84 1.22
CA MET A 206 -14.20 17.67 2.66
C MET A 206 -13.76 19.02 3.26
N LYS A 207 -14.15 19.29 4.50
CA LYS A 207 -13.68 20.43 5.29
C LYS A 207 -12.86 19.95 6.48
N ARG A 208 -11.96 20.77 6.99
CA ARG A 208 -11.18 20.48 8.19
C ARG A 208 -12.12 20.21 9.38
N ASN A 209 -11.78 19.19 10.16
CA ASN A 209 -12.39 18.93 11.45
C ASN A 209 -11.69 19.79 12.53
N ASP A 210 -12.28 20.93 12.87
CA ASP A 210 -11.70 21.85 13.87
C ASP A 210 -11.75 21.28 15.30
N SER A 211 -12.48 20.17 15.51
CA SER A 211 -12.50 19.40 16.77
C SER A 211 -11.60 18.17 16.73
N TYR A 212 -10.74 18.03 15.71
CA TYR A 212 -9.86 16.88 15.57
C TYR A 212 -8.87 16.81 16.75
N TRP A 213 -8.76 15.64 17.36
CA TRP A 213 -7.88 15.44 18.53
C TRP A 213 -6.40 15.76 18.24
N GLY A 214 -5.98 15.69 16.99
CA GLY A 214 -4.61 15.97 16.55
C GLY A 214 -4.32 17.43 16.22
N ILE A 215 -5.27 18.36 16.44
CA ILE A 215 -5.02 19.81 16.33
C ILE A 215 -3.89 20.20 17.29
N GLY A 216 -2.90 20.93 16.78
CA GLY A 216 -1.68 21.30 17.51
C GLY A 216 -0.58 20.22 17.50
N THR A 217 -0.91 18.97 17.10
CA THR A 217 0.08 17.90 16.88
C THR A 217 0.48 17.82 15.41
N PHE A 218 -0.51 17.94 14.51
CA PHE A 218 -0.30 17.94 13.06
C PHE A 218 -0.48 19.37 12.51
N PRO A 219 0.13 19.71 11.36
CA PRO A 219 -0.01 21.02 10.74
C PRO A 219 -1.46 21.44 10.50
N MET A 220 -2.31 20.55 9.96
CA MET A 220 -3.74 20.77 9.75
C MET A 220 -4.09 22.10 9.05
N GLU A 221 -3.24 22.54 8.14
CA GLU A 221 -3.34 23.87 7.53
C GLU A 221 -4.40 23.97 6.42
N ILE A 222 -4.83 22.81 5.85
CA ILE A 222 -5.90 22.77 4.84
C ILE A 222 -7.24 22.96 5.53
N THR A 223 -8.04 23.91 5.07
CA THR A 223 -9.41 24.16 5.57
C THR A 223 -10.47 23.50 4.69
N GLU A 224 -10.20 23.34 3.39
CA GLU A 224 -11.05 22.64 2.44
C GLU A 224 -10.21 21.73 1.55
N LEU A 225 -10.62 20.48 1.40
CA LEU A 225 -9.98 19.48 0.56
C LEU A 225 -10.97 18.98 -0.48
N THR A 226 -10.65 19.15 -1.77
CA THR A 226 -11.43 18.58 -2.87
C THR A 226 -10.62 17.49 -3.56
N TYR A 227 -11.08 16.26 -3.50
CA TYR A 227 -10.53 15.13 -4.25
C TYR A 227 -11.24 15.01 -5.60
N ILE A 228 -10.46 14.89 -6.70
CA ILE A 228 -10.95 14.90 -8.08
C ILE A 228 -10.32 13.73 -8.84
N PRO A 229 -11.07 12.67 -9.19
CA PRO A 229 -10.57 11.60 -10.04
C PRO A 229 -10.44 12.10 -11.49
N ILE A 230 -9.24 12.02 -12.06
CA ILE A 230 -8.95 12.35 -13.46
C ILE A 230 -8.18 11.18 -14.06
N LYS A 231 -8.89 10.30 -14.77
CA LYS A 231 -8.35 9.03 -15.26
C LYS A 231 -7.21 9.22 -16.27
N ALA A 232 -7.40 10.10 -17.26
CA ALA A 232 -6.42 10.33 -18.32
C ALA A 232 -5.21 11.12 -17.81
N ASP A 233 -4.00 10.56 -17.93
CA ASP A 233 -2.75 11.16 -17.46
C ASP A 233 -2.52 12.55 -18.05
N ALA A 234 -2.69 12.71 -19.35
CA ALA A 234 -2.50 14.00 -20.03
C ALA A 234 -3.44 15.08 -19.49
N THR A 235 -4.72 14.73 -19.26
CA THR A 235 -5.72 15.67 -18.69
C THR A 235 -5.37 16.01 -17.23
N ARG A 236 -4.96 15.03 -16.42
CA ARG A 236 -4.59 15.24 -15.02
C ARG A 236 -3.39 16.17 -14.88
N LEU A 237 -2.36 15.97 -15.73
CA LEU A 237 -1.19 16.85 -15.75
C LEU A 237 -1.49 18.23 -16.33
N ALA A 238 -2.36 18.34 -17.33
CA ALA A 238 -2.81 19.63 -17.84
C ALA A 238 -3.54 20.45 -16.77
N ALA A 239 -4.39 19.80 -15.94
CA ALA A 239 -5.09 20.45 -14.83
C ALA A 239 -4.11 21.01 -13.76
N LEU A 240 -2.99 20.30 -13.49
CA LEU A 240 -1.93 20.81 -12.61
C LEU A 240 -1.21 22.01 -13.23
N LEU A 241 -0.83 21.90 -14.51
CA LEU A 241 -0.10 22.97 -15.21
C LEU A 241 -0.93 24.23 -15.39
N SER A 242 -2.25 24.12 -15.59
CA SER A 242 -3.17 25.25 -15.67
C SER A 242 -3.52 25.84 -14.30
N GLY A 243 -3.19 25.14 -13.21
CA GLY A 243 -3.55 25.54 -11.85
C GLY A 243 -4.98 25.18 -11.43
N GLU A 244 -5.72 24.39 -12.23
CA GLU A 244 -7.04 23.89 -11.91
C GLU A 244 -7.01 22.95 -10.69
N VAL A 245 -5.93 22.15 -10.54
CA VAL A 245 -5.63 21.36 -9.35
C VAL A 245 -4.29 21.77 -8.74
N ASP A 246 -4.11 21.46 -7.46
CA ASP A 246 -2.94 21.88 -6.69
C ASP A 246 -1.94 20.76 -6.47
N PHE A 247 -2.42 19.53 -6.44
CA PHE A 247 -1.66 18.31 -6.19
C PHE A 247 -2.13 17.18 -7.10
N VAL A 248 -1.17 16.50 -7.73
CA VAL A 248 -1.38 15.32 -8.56
C VAL A 248 -0.62 14.15 -7.98
N GLN A 249 -1.33 13.09 -7.69
CA GLN A 249 -0.81 11.76 -7.40
C GLN A 249 -0.70 10.94 -8.68
N ASP A 250 0.06 9.85 -8.66
CA ASP A 250 0.25 8.93 -9.81
C ASP A 250 0.82 9.66 -11.05
N VAL A 251 1.93 10.40 -10.87
CA VAL A 251 2.63 11.08 -11.98
C VAL A 251 3.34 10.05 -12.85
N PRO A 252 3.07 10.00 -14.17
CA PRO A 252 3.78 9.10 -15.08
C PRO A 252 5.28 9.42 -15.15
N VAL A 253 6.13 8.40 -15.18
CA VAL A 253 7.59 8.57 -15.13
C VAL A 253 8.14 9.38 -16.29
N GLN A 254 7.51 9.33 -17.47
CA GLN A 254 7.89 10.09 -18.66
C GLN A 254 7.69 11.61 -18.51
N ASP A 255 6.84 12.04 -17.58
CA ASP A 255 6.49 13.45 -17.39
C ASP A 255 7.25 14.10 -16.23
N ILE A 256 7.92 13.33 -15.39
CA ILE A 256 8.59 13.82 -14.17
C ILE A 256 9.58 14.92 -14.48
N GLU A 257 10.49 14.74 -15.45
CA GLU A 257 11.50 15.74 -15.77
C GLU A 257 10.87 17.02 -16.39
N ARG A 258 9.81 16.88 -17.17
CA ARG A 258 9.04 18.02 -17.69
C ARG A 258 8.38 18.83 -16.58
N LEU A 259 7.86 18.17 -15.56
CA LEU A 259 7.24 18.85 -14.41
C LEU A 259 8.28 19.47 -13.49
N LYS A 260 9.42 18.82 -13.24
CA LYS A 260 10.55 19.39 -12.47
C LYS A 260 11.11 20.67 -13.11
N ALA A 261 11.04 20.79 -14.43
CA ALA A 261 11.50 22.00 -15.13
C ALA A 261 10.56 23.22 -14.92
N GLN A 262 9.36 23.03 -14.36
CA GLN A 262 8.42 24.12 -14.06
C GLN A 262 8.75 24.75 -12.70
N GLN A 263 9.13 26.03 -12.68
CA GLN A 263 9.46 26.75 -11.43
C GLN A 263 8.28 26.83 -10.45
N SER A 264 7.05 26.79 -10.95
CA SER A 264 5.82 26.82 -10.15
C SER A 264 5.44 25.48 -9.53
N LEU A 265 6.15 24.39 -9.88
CA LEU A 265 5.86 23.05 -9.43
C LEU A 265 7.01 22.46 -8.62
N ARG A 266 6.63 21.55 -7.73
CA ARG A 266 7.52 20.63 -7.03
C ARG A 266 7.14 19.21 -7.40
N VAL A 267 8.13 18.34 -7.57
CA VAL A 267 7.93 16.90 -7.73
C VAL A 267 8.69 16.18 -6.63
N ASN A 268 7.97 15.52 -5.74
CA ASN A 268 8.52 14.63 -4.74
C ASN A 268 8.51 13.20 -5.29
N ILE A 269 9.63 12.49 -5.11
CA ILE A 269 9.78 11.09 -5.50
C ILE A 269 10.15 10.31 -4.25
N GLY A 270 9.50 9.19 -4.05
CA GLY A 270 9.74 8.31 -2.92
C GLY A 270 9.50 6.84 -3.25
N PRO A 271 9.91 5.92 -2.36
CA PRO A 271 9.71 4.50 -2.56
C PRO A 271 8.23 4.12 -2.43
N GLU A 272 7.81 3.09 -3.16
CA GLU A 272 6.56 2.38 -2.94
C GLU A 272 6.83 1.03 -2.26
N ASN A 273 5.91 0.58 -1.46
CA ASN A 273 5.88 -0.78 -0.94
C ASN A 273 5.52 -1.76 -2.07
N ARG A 274 6.45 -1.90 -3.02
CA ARG A 274 6.29 -2.76 -4.19
C ARG A 274 7.63 -3.15 -4.79
N THR A 275 7.84 -4.46 -4.92
CA THR A 275 8.97 -5.04 -5.65
C THR A 275 8.48 -5.66 -6.94
N ILE A 276 9.08 -5.28 -8.07
CA ILE A 276 8.84 -5.87 -9.39
C ILE A 276 9.84 -6.99 -9.61
N PHE A 277 9.37 -8.15 -10.08
CA PHE A 277 10.18 -9.36 -10.26
C PHE A 277 9.62 -10.28 -11.33
N PHE A 278 10.44 -11.26 -11.75
CA PHE A 278 9.99 -12.37 -12.57
C PHE A 278 9.91 -13.65 -11.73
N GLY A 279 8.86 -14.44 -11.96
CA GLY A 279 8.66 -15.76 -11.37
C GLY A 279 8.76 -16.86 -12.42
N MET A 280 9.34 -18.00 -12.04
CA MET A 280 9.63 -19.16 -12.91
C MET A 280 9.02 -20.42 -12.31
N ASP A 281 8.32 -21.23 -13.08
CA ASP A 281 7.82 -22.53 -12.63
C ASP A 281 9.00 -23.50 -12.37
N VAL A 282 9.29 -23.75 -11.11
CA VAL A 282 10.38 -24.63 -10.70
C VAL A 282 9.91 -26.06 -10.34
N GLY A 283 8.60 -26.23 -10.19
CA GLY A 283 8.01 -27.46 -9.65
C GLY A 283 7.44 -28.41 -10.70
N SER A 284 7.12 -27.94 -11.90
CA SER A 284 6.67 -28.82 -12.99
C SER A 284 7.80 -29.73 -13.47
N ALA A 285 7.46 -30.96 -13.82
CA ALA A 285 8.43 -31.89 -14.40
C ALA A 285 8.83 -31.47 -15.83
N ASP A 286 7.90 -30.86 -16.54
CA ASP A 286 8.03 -30.43 -17.93
C ASP A 286 7.28 -29.11 -18.14
N LEU A 287 7.81 -28.21 -18.96
CA LEU A 287 7.14 -26.96 -19.33
C LEU A 287 6.44 -27.12 -20.67
N LYS A 288 5.30 -26.45 -20.82
CA LYS A 288 4.47 -26.53 -22.03
C LYS A 288 4.86 -25.51 -23.10
N THR A 289 5.56 -24.45 -22.68
CA THR A 289 5.86 -23.30 -23.55
C THR A 289 7.33 -23.21 -23.95
N ASP A 290 8.14 -24.22 -23.57
CA ASP A 290 9.53 -24.32 -24.00
C ASP A 290 9.69 -25.24 -25.23
N ASN A 291 10.93 -25.45 -25.64
CA ASN A 291 11.31 -26.36 -26.72
C ASN A 291 12.23 -27.50 -26.25
N VAL A 292 12.17 -27.84 -24.97
CA VAL A 292 13.01 -28.87 -24.35
C VAL A 292 12.11 -29.99 -23.84
N ASP A 293 11.82 -30.95 -24.71
CA ASP A 293 10.90 -32.04 -24.42
C ASP A 293 11.27 -32.84 -23.14
N GLY A 294 10.29 -33.03 -22.27
CA GLY A 294 10.38 -33.85 -21.06
C GLY A 294 11.28 -33.31 -19.96
N LYS A 295 11.61 -32.00 -19.97
CA LYS A 295 12.44 -31.36 -18.95
C LYS A 295 11.94 -29.95 -18.65
N ASN A 296 12.12 -29.56 -17.39
CA ASN A 296 11.92 -28.19 -16.95
C ASN A 296 13.27 -27.49 -16.75
N PRO A 297 13.69 -26.59 -17.64
CA PRO A 297 14.93 -25.84 -17.45
C PRO A 297 14.98 -25.08 -16.12
N PHE A 298 13.86 -24.53 -15.66
CA PHE A 298 13.80 -23.76 -14.41
C PHE A 298 13.89 -24.60 -13.14
N ALA A 299 13.77 -25.94 -13.23
CA ALA A 299 14.03 -26.82 -12.10
C ALA A 299 15.53 -26.80 -11.68
N ASP A 300 16.43 -26.56 -12.63
CA ASP A 300 17.87 -26.46 -12.35
C ASP A 300 18.24 -25.05 -11.82
N LYS A 301 18.78 -24.99 -10.61
CA LYS A 301 19.24 -23.76 -9.96
C LYS A 301 20.22 -22.95 -10.82
N ARG A 302 21.11 -23.62 -11.56
CA ARG A 302 22.09 -22.99 -12.42
C ARG A 302 21.44 -22.20 -13.55
N VAL A 303 20.33 -22.69 -14.10
CA VAL A 303 19.53 -21.97 -15.09
C VAL A 303 18.91 -20.72 -14.47
N ARG A 304 18.32 -20.82 -13.28
CA ARG A 304 17.74 -19.68 -12.60
C ARG A 304 18.80 -18.61 -12.27
N GLN A 305 19.99 -19.03 -11.83
CA GLN A 305 21.13 -18.14 -11.60
C GLN A 305 21.59 -17.44 -12.90
N ALA A 306 21.65 -18.17 -14.02
CA ALA A 306 22.00 -17.61 -15.32
C ALA A 306 20.96 -16.54 -15.75
N MET A 307 19.67 -16.85 -15.62
CA MET A 307 18.59 -15.90 -15.90
C MET A 307 18.67 -14.63 -15.02
N ASN A 308 19.03 -14.79 -13.75
CA ASN A 308 19.19 -13.69 -12.81
C ASN A 308 20.41 -12.81 -13.15
N MET A 309 21.54 -13.41 -13.49
CA MET A 309 22.77 -12.71 -13.85
C MET A 309 22.67 -11.96 -15.19
N ALA A 310 21.85 -12.45 -16.11
CA ALA A 310 21.59 -11.79 -17.38
C ALA A 310 20.82 -10.47 -17.24
N LEU A 311 20.08 -10.27 -16.16
CA LEU A 311 19.30 -9.06 -15.93
C LEU A 311 20.15 -7.87 -15.51
N ASN A 312 20.37 -6.93 -16.44
CA ASN A 312 21.01 -5.64 -16.13
C ASN A 312 19.96 -4.67 -15.58
N ARG A 313 19.77 -4.69 -14.27
CA ARG A 313 18.76 -3.88 -13.55
C ARG A 313 18.97 -2.39 -13.71
N GLN A 314 20.24 -1.93 -13.79
CA GLN A 314 20.58 -0.53 -14.02
C GLN A 314 20.20 -0.10 -15.44
N ALA A 315 20.33 -0.98 -16.43
CA ALA A 315 19.85 -0.68 -17.78
C ALA A 315 18.33 -0.59 -17.83
N ILE A 316 17.61 -1.48 -17.16
CA ILE A 316 16.14 -1.41 -17.02
C ILE A 316 15.74 -0.09 -16.34
N GLN A 317 16.41 0.29 -15.24
CA GLN A 317 16.17 1.57 -14.56
C GLN A 317 16.33 2.76 -15.52
N ARG A 318 17.42 2.80 -16.30
CA ARG A 318 17.68 3.92 -17.23
C ARG A 318 16.69 3.95 -18.38
N VAL A 319 16.44 2.81 -19.04
CA VAL A 319 15.72 2.75 -20.31
C VAL A 319 14.20 2.66 -20.10
N ALA A 320 13.76 1.68 -19.30
CA ALA A 320 12.33 1.46 -19.06
C ALA A 320 11.76 2.41 -18.01
N MET A 321 12.50 2.67 -16.92
CA MET A 321 12.02 3.44 -15.78
C MET A 321 12.52 4.90 -15.77
N ARG A 322 13.29 5.34 -16.78
CA ARG A 322 13.81 6.72 -16.88
C ARG A 322 14.49 7.22 -15.59
N GLY A 323 15.20 6.31 -14.90
CA GLY A 323 15.83 6.58 -13.61
C GLY A 323 14.90 6.47 -12.39
N GLN A 324 13.60 6.25 -12.58
CA GLN A 324 12.57 6.29 -11.53
C GLN A 324 12.27 4.89 -10.99
N SER A 325 13.27 4.22 -10.46
CA SER A 325 13.13 2.96 -9.69
C SER A 325 14.42 2.71 -8.91
N VAL A 326 14.39 1.81 -7.95
CA VAL A 326 15.56 1.39 -7.17
C VAL A 326 15.89 -0.06 -7.52
N PRO A 327 16.94 -0.32 -8.34
CA PRO A 327 17.38 -1.68 -8.65
C PRO A 327 17.60 -2.49 -7.37
N THR A 328 17.13 -3.74 -7.33
CA THR A 328 17.19 -4.58 -6.13
C THR A 328 17.53 -6.03 -6.43
N GLY A 329 18.15 -6.71 -5.47
CA GLY A 329 18.30 -8.16 -5.41
C GLY A 329 17.33 -8.84 -4.44
N ALA A 330 16.52 -8.06 -3.69
CA ALA A 330 15.60 -8.55 -2.67
C ALA A 330 14.14 -8.55 -3.12
N MET A 331 13.35 -9.50 -2.57
CA MET A 331 11.90 -9.54 -2.73
C MET A 331 11.15 -8.73 -1.66
N ALA A 332 11.86 -8.06 -0.76
CA ALA A 332 11.31 -7.17 0.26
C ALA A 332 11.88 -5.76 0.07
N ALA A 333 11.04 -4.73 0.19
CA ALA A 333 11.46 -3.34 0.17
C ALA A 333 12.15 -2.94 1.51
N PRO A 334 12.99 -1.89 1.55
CA PRO A 334 13.79 -1.53 2.72
C PRO A 334 13.03 -1.29 4.03
N PHE A 335 11.75 -0.94 3.95
CA PHE A 335 10.88 -0.72 5.12
C PHE A 335 10.07 -1.96 5.52
N VAL A 336 10.23 -3.08 4.82
CA VAL A 336 9.61 -4.35 5.18
C VAL A 336 10.49 -5.07 6.20
N HIS A 337 9.91 -5.49 7.32
CA HIS A 337 10.60 -6.24 8.35
C HIS A 337 11.24 -7.51 7.77
N GLY A 338 12.53 -7.68 7.99
CA GLY A 338 13.36 -8.75 7.42
C GLY A 338 14.21 -8.35 6.22
N TRP A 339 14.04 -7.14 5.68
CA TRP A 339 14.98 -6.62 4.69
C TRP A 339 16.34 -6.33 5.32
N THR A 340 17.41 -6.64 4.59
CA THR A 340 18.78 -6.22 4.93
C THR A 340 19.51 -5.80 3.66
N LYS A 341 20.57 -5.00 3.82
CA LYS A 341 21.41 -4.56 2.70
C LYS A 341 22.12 -5.74 2.02
N GLU A 342 22.45 -6.78 2.78
CA GLU A 342 23.09 -7.99 2.27
C GLU A 342 22.09 -8.80 1.41
N LEU A 343 20.85 -8.88 1.85
CA LEU A 343 19.76 -9.51 1.09
C LEU A 343 19.51 -8.77 -0.24
N ASP A 344 19.63 -7.44 -0.23
CA ASP A 344 19.38 -6.56 -1.37
C ASP A 344 20.53 -6.54 -2.39
N ALA A 345 21.64 -7.23 -2.13
CA ALA A 345 22.76 -7.26 -3.04
C ALA A 345 22.40 -7.89 -4.39
N ILE A 346 22.57 -7.12 -5.46
CA ILE A 346 22.32 -7.55 -6.83
C ILE A 346 23.48 -8.44 -7.28
N PRO A 347 23.21 -9.66 -7.84
CA PRO A 347 24.26 -10.46 -8.44
C PRO A 347 25.04 -9.70 -9.52
N ALA A 348 26.34 -9.84 -9.54
CA ALA A 348 27.15 -9.26 -10.61
C ALA A 348 26.68 -9.83 -11.96
N GLY A 349 26.22 -8.97 -12.86
CA GLY A 349 25.77 -9.34 -14.19
C GLY A 349 26.98 -9.68 -15.09
N ASP A 350 27.06 -10.92 -15.58
CA ASP A 350 28.05 -11.35 -16.55
C ASP A 350 27.43 -12.37 -17.53
N ALA A 351 27.24 -11.92 -18.77
CA ALA A 351 26.66 -12.76 -19.81
C ALA A 351 27.51 -14.01 -20.11
N ASN A 352 28.83 -13.96 -19.97
CA ASN A 352 29.69 -15.12 -20.22
C ASN A 352 29.53 -16.16 -19.11
N THR A 353 29.53 -15.74 -17.85
CA THR A 353 29.24 -16.62 -16.71
C THR A 353 27.82 -17.21 -16.79
N ALA A 354 26.82 -16.40 -17.19
CA ALA A 354 25.47 -16.89 -17.41
C ALA A 354 25.40 -17.96 -18.50
N LYS A 355 26.06 -17.78 -19.65
CA LYS A 355 26.16 -18.79 -20.71
C LYS A 355 26.83 -20.08 -20.22
N LYS A 356 27.89 -19.95 -19.43
CA LYS A 356 28.56 -21.11 -18.85
C LYS A 356 27.63 -21.90 -17.94
N LEU A 357 26.90 -21.22 -17.05
CA LEU A 357 25.92 -21.87 -16.18
C LEU A 357 24.83 -22.61 -16.97
N LEU A 358 24.33 -22.02 -18.07
CA LEU A 358 23.40 -22.69 -18.97
C LEU A 358 24.01 -23.93 -19.62
N ALA A 359 25.25 -23.84 -20.12
CA ALA A 359 25.95 -24.97 -20.71
C ALA A 359 26.19 -26.09 -19.69
N ASP A 360 26.64 -25.76 -18.48
CA ASP A 360 26.87 -26.70 -17.37
C ASP A 360 25.54 -27.37 -16.91
N ALA A 361 24.41 -26.68 -17.09
CA ALA A 361 23.06 -27.22 -16.85
C ALA A 361 22.51 -28.09 -18.00
N GLY A 362 23.23 -28.19 -19.13
CA GLY A 362 22.83 -28.97 -20.30
C GLY A 362 22.16 -28.16 -21.41
N TYR A 363 22.18 -26.81 -21.33
CA TYR A 363 21.58 -25.91 -22.32
C TYR A 363 22.62 -25.00 -23.00
N PRO A 364 23.64 -25.55 -23.69
CA PRO A 364 24.74 -24.76 -24.27
C PRO A 364 24.27 -23.78 -25.37
N ASN A 365 23.14 -24.07 -26.00
CA ASN A 365 22.52 -23.23 -27.04
C ASN A 365 21.31 -22.44 -26.51
N GLY A 366 21.07 -22.45 -25.19
CA GLY A 366 19.88 -21.88 -24.59
C GLY A 366 18.61 -22.70 -24.85
N PHE A 367 17.46 -22.07 -24.70
CA PHE A 367 16.12 -22.66 -24.94
C PHE A 367 15.11 -21.58 -25.26
N ASN A 368 13.91 -21.98 -25.73
CA ASN A 368 12.78 -21.07 -25.92
C ASN A 368 11.85 -21.15 -24.70
N ILE A 369 11.13 -20.07 -24.38
CA ILE A 369 10.12 -20.02 -23.31
C ILE A 369 9.15 -18.88 -23.56
N THR A 370 7.90 -18.99 -23.07
CA THR A 370 6.93 -17.88 -23.10
C THR A 370 6.92 -17.12 -21.79
N LEU A 371 7.02 -15.79 -21.86
CA LEU A 371 6.87 -14.87 -20.73
C LEU A 371 5.51 -14.18 -20.79
N HIS A 372 4.69 -14.35 -19.76
CA HIS A 372 3.47 -13.57 -19.57
C HIS A 372 3.76 -12.28 -18.81
N CYS A 373 3.35 -11.14 -19.39
CA CYS A 373 3.60 -9.80 -18.85
C CYS A 373 2.30 -8.99 -18.82
N PRO A 374 1.96 -8.31 -17.71
CA PRO A 374 0.88 -7.33 -17.74
C PRO A 374 1.32 -6.07 -18.50
N ASN A 375 0.35 -5.26 -18.94
CA ASN A 375 0.60 -3.99 -19.65
C ASN A 375 -0.26 -2.83 -19.13
N ASP A 376 -0.97 -3.04 -18.03
CA ASP A 376 -1.86 -2.05 -17.42
C ASP A 376 -1.87 -2.12 -15.88
N ARG A 377 -0.81 -2.67 -15.28
CA ARG A 377 -0.77 -2.90 -13.83
C ARG A 377 0.34 -2.17 -13.08
N TYR A 378 1.55 -2.19 -13.59
CA TYR A 378 2.73 -1.59 -12.97
C TYR A 378 3.29 -0.49 -13.85
N VAL A 379 4.10 0.38 -13.26
CA VAL A 379 4.75 1.45 -14.03
C VAL A 379 5.65 0.84 -15.11
N ASN A 380 5.30 1.07 -16.38
CA ASN A 380 6.04 0.61 -17.56
C ASN A 380 6.32 -0.91 -17.61
N ASP A 381 5.40 -1.72 -17.11
CA ASP A 381 5.54 -3.18 -17.02
C ASP A 381 5.91 -3.85 -18.36
N GLU A 382 5.25 -3.53 -19.44
CA GLU A 382 5.60 -4.06 -20.77
C GLU A 382 7.02 -3.67 -21.20
N ALA A 383 7.45 -2.43 -20.97
CA ALA A 383 8.79 -1.97 -21.32
C ALA A 383 9.88 -2.68 -20.49
N ILE A 384 9.59 -3.01 -19.22
CA ILE A 384 10.46 -3.83 -18.36
C ILE A 384 10.61 -5.23 -18.97
N CYS A 385 9.50 -5.87 -19.36
CA CYS A 385 9.51 -7.19 -20.00
C CYS A 385 10.30 -7.19 -21.32
N GLN A 386 10.06 -6.21 -22.21
CA GLN A 386 10.77 -6.07 -23.48
C GLN A 386 12.29 -5.94 -23.27
N ALA A 387 12.71 -5.13 -22.29
CA ALA A 387 14.12 -4.98 -21.97
C ALA A 387 14.75 -6.30 -21.47
N ALA A 388 14.04 -7.02 -20.59
CA ALA A 388 14.50 -8.29 -20.04
C ALA A 388 14.59 -9.39 -21.12
N VAL A 389 13.63 -9.47 -22.04
CA VAL A 389 13.65 -10.37 -23.20
C VAL A 389 14.92 -10.18 -24.03
N GLY A 390 15.29 -8.93 -24.32
CA GLY A 390 16.53 -8.62 -25.03
C GLY A 390 17.79 -9.09 -24.30
N MET A 391 17.81 -8.98 -22.97
CA MET A 391 18.93 -9.42 -22.13
C MET A 391 19.08 -10.94 -22.10
N TRP A 392 17.98 -11.69 -21.95
CA TRP A 392 18.01 -13.15 -21.98
C TRP A 392 18.37 -13.69 -23.36
N GLY A 393 17.97 -12.99 -24.45
CA GLY A 393 18.40 -13.31 -25.80
C GLY A 393 19.93 -13.31 -25.96
N GLN A 394 20.66 -12.44 -25.24
CA GLN A 394 22.13 -12.40 -25.27
C GLN A 394 22.80 -13.65 -24.71
N ILE A 395 22.11 -14.38 -23.83
CA ILE A 395 22.61 -15.66 -23.26
C ILE A 395 22.02 -16.90 -23.95
N GLY A 396 21.27 -16.71 -25.05
CA GLY A 396 20.69 -17.81 -25.85
C GLY A 396 19.27 -18.20 -25.46
N VAL A 397 18.67 -17.60 -24.41
CA VAL A 397 17.30 -17.89 -24.04
C VAL A 397 16.35 -17.00 -24.87
N LYS A 398 15.58 -17.65 -25.76
CA LYS A 398 14.64 -16.98 -26.65
C LYS A 398 13.27 -16.90 -25.99
N VAL A 399 12.89 -15.70 -25.60
CA VAL A 399 11.63 -15.44 -24.88
C VAL A 399 10.55 -14.94 -25.84
N ASN A 400 9.44 -15.69 -25.93
CA ASN A 400 8.21 -15.24 -26.57
C ASN A 400 7.41 -14.39 -25.58
N LEU A 401 7.32 -13.08 -25.80
CA LEU A 401 6.62 -12.15 -24.91
C LEU A 401 5.12 -12.13 -25.24
N VAL A 402 4.29 -12.44 -24.26
CA VAL A 402 2.83 -12.29 -24.31
C VAL A 402 2.45 -11.14 -23.37
N SER A 403 2.21 -9.96 -23.96
CA SER A 403 1.75 -8.76 -23.25
C SER A 403 0.23 -8.74 -23.20
N GLN A 404 -0.36 -8.57 -21.99
CA GLN A 404 -1.80 -8.71 -21.78
C GLN A 404 -2.29 -7.88 -20.60
N SER A 405 -3.61 -7.61 -20.52
CA SER A 405 -4.18 -6.87 -19.41
C SER A 405 -4.07 -7.67 -18.08
N LYS A 406 -4.03 -6.95 -16.96
CA LYS A 406 -4.06 -7.57 -15.61
C LYS A 406 -5.26 -8.50 -15.40
N ALA A 407 -6.40 -8.21 -16.04
CA ALA A 407 -7.61 -9.03 -15.96
C ALA A 407 -7.41 -10.44 -16.55
N ILE A 408 -6.53 -10.57 -17.53
CA ILE A 408 -6.12 -11.86 -18.11
C ILE A 408 -4.92 -12.43 -17.34
N HIS A 409 -3.96 -11.58 -16.98
CA HIS A 409 -2.68 -11.98 -16.40
C HIS A 409 -2.81 -12.62 -15.02
N PHE A 410 -3.57 -12.03 -14.11
CA PHE A 410 -3.68 -12.53 -12.73
C PHE A 410 -4.36 -13.90 -12.62
N PRO A 411 -5.44 -14.19 -13.36
CA PRO A 411 -6.01 -15.53 -13.36
C PRO A 411 -5.01 -16.64 -13.73
N LEU A 412 -4.06 -16.39 -14.65
CA LEU A 412 -3.04 -17.39 -15.01
C LEU A 412 -2.16 -17.79 -13.84
N ILE A 413 -1.85 -16.82 -12.95
CA ILE A 413 -1.04 -17.02 -11.74
C ILE A 413 -1.85 -17.67 -10.63
N GLN A 414 -3.10 -17.22 -10.45
CA GLN A 414 -3.94 -17.60 -9.30
C GLN A 414 -4.70 -18.92 -9.50
N LYS A 415 -4.89 -19.41 -10.72
CA LYS A 415 -5.48 -20.72 -10.95
C LYS A 415 -4.71 -21.83 -10.23
N ASN A 416 -5.40 -22.90 -9.91
CA ASN A 416 -4.81 -24.10 -9.31
C ASN A 416 -5.14 -25.31 -10.17
N PRO A 417 -4.14 -25.89 -10.90
CA PRO A 417 -2.75 -25.44 -11.01
C PRO A 417 -2.62 -24.10 -11.79
N PRO A 418 -1.54 -23.33 -11.59
CA PRO A 418 -1.25 -22.13 -12.37
C PRO A 418 -1.17 -22.42 -13.88
N GLU A 419 -1.57 -21.44 -14.70
CA GLU A 419 -1.54 -21.56 -16.18
C GLU A 419 -0.42 -20.72 -16.80
N THR A 420 0.60 -20.36 -16.01
CA THR A 420 1.80 -19.66 -16.46
C THR A 420 3.05 -20.33 -15.91
N GLU A 421 4.12 -20.29 -16.67
CA GLU A 421 5.39 -20.93 -16.34
C GLU A 421 6.52 -19.91 -16.15
N PHE A 422 6.36 -18.73 -16.76
CA PHE A 422 7.27 -17.61 -16.60
C PHE A 422 6.47 -16.30 -16.70
N TYR A 423 6.61 -15.41 -15.72
CA TYR A 423 5.75 -14.25 -15.61
C TYR A 423 6.41 -13.07 -14.88
N LEU A 424 5.94 -11.85 -15.17
CA LEU A 424 6.25 -10.66 -14.37
C LEU A 424 5.15 -10.43 -13.33
N LEU A 425 5.54 -10.09 -12.11
CA LEU A 425 4.62 -9.68 -11.05
C LEU A 425 5.24 -8.55 -10.23
N GLY A 426 4.41 -7.76 -9.58
CA GLY A 426 4.81 -6.79 -8.56
C GLY A 426 4.12 -7.13 -7.24
N TRP A 427 4.90 -7.18 -6.16
CA TRP A 427 4.42 -7.56 -4.84
C TRP A 427 4.55 -6.42 -3.84
N GLY A 428 3.45 -6.03 -3.24
CA GLY A 428 3.39 -5.16 -2.07
C GLY A 428 3.12 -5.98 -0.81
N VAL A 429 3.58 -5.50 0.33
CA VAL A 429 3.46 -6.18 1.61
C VAL A 429 2.61 -5.35 2.57
N PRO A 430 1.27 -5.51 2.59
CA PRO A 430 0.37 -4.68 3.40
C PRO A 430 0.69 -4.70 4.91
N THR A 431 1.19 -5.83 5.41
CA THR A 431 1.59 -5.98 6.81
C THR A 431 2.94 -5.37 7.13
N PHE A 432 3.73 -4.97 6.10
CA PHE A 432 5.13 -4.55 6.25
C PHE A 432 6.03 -5.60 6.94
N ASP A 433 5.63 -6.87 6.88
CA ASP A 433 6.36 -8.01 7.44
C ASP A 433 6.56 -9.10 6.39
N SER A 434 7.76 -9.68 6.34
CA SER A 434 8.15 -10.71 5.36
C SER A 434 7.27 -11.96 5.40
N GLU A 435 6.62 -12.24 6.54
CA GLU A 435 5.72 -13.39 6.69
C GLU A 435 4.64 -13.38 5.61
N TYR A 436 4.07 -12.20 5.28
CA TYR A 436 3.09 -12.07 4.22
C TYR A 436 3.61 -12.56 2.86
N THR A 437 4.84 -12.17 2.53
CA THR A 437 5.47 -12.62 1.28
C THR A 437 5.70 -14.14 1.28
N PHE A 438 6.16 -14.69 2.40
CA PHE A 438 6.41 -16.12 2.54
C PHE A 438 5.14 -16.95 2.42
N SER A 439 4.10 -16.55 3.14
CA SER A 439 2.81 -17.24 3.15
C SER A 439 2.11 -17.26 1.79
N PHE A 440 2.25 -16.20 0.99
CA PHE A 440 1.56 -16.09 -0.29
C PHE A 440 2.38 -16.57 -1.49
N LEU A 441 3.71 -16.35 -1.50
CA LEU A 441 4.55 -16.59 -2.67
C LEU A 441 5.41 -17.85 -2.56
N TYR A 442 5.77 -18.30 -1.35
CA TYR A 442 6.78 -19.35 -1.16
C TYR A 442 6.24 -20.62 -0.51
N HIS A 443 5.21 -20.54 0.33
CA HIS A 443 4.59 -21.71 0.94
C HIS A 443 3.99 -22.61 -0.14
N THR A 444 4.07 -23.93 0.04
CA THR A 444 3.36 -24.89 -0.79
C THR A 444 1.88 -24.52 -0.85
N ARG A 445 1.31 -24.54 -2.04
CA ARG A 445 -0.08 -24.13 -2.26
C ARG A 445 -1.06 -25.12 -1.66
N ASP A 446 -1.90 -24.64 -0.76
CA ASP A 446 -3.02 -25.37 -0.16
C ASP A 446 -4.27 -24.48 -0.03
N ALA A 447 -5.22 -24.86 0.84
CA ALA A 447 -6.44 -24.07 1.08
C ALA A 447 -6.19 -22.75 1.84
N LYS A 448 -5.07 -22.63 2.56
CA LYS A 448 -4.73 -21.51 3.43
C LYS A 448 -3.57 -20.67 2.89
N TYR A 449 -2.56 -21.30 2.34
CA TYR A 449 -1.28 -20.71 1.95
C TYR A 449 -1.01 -20.82 0.45
N GLY A 450 -0.01 -20.09 -0.04
CA GLY A 450 0.54 -20.25 -1.39
C GLY A 450 -0.38 -19.81 -2.52
N SER A 451 -1.41 -18.98 -2.27
CA SER A 451 -2.39 -18.60 -3.30
C SER A 451 -1.79 -17.89 -4.51
N TRP A 452 -0.59 -17.32 -4.38
CA TRP A 452 0.18 -16.69 -5.43
C TRP A 452 1.48 -17.43 -5.78
N ASN A 453 1.71 -18.61 -5.20
CA ASN A 453 2.85 -19.47 -5.54
C ASN A 453 2.62 -20.13 -6.91
N ALA A 454 2.88 -19.40 -7.98
CA ALA A 454 2.86 -19.96 -9.34
C ALA A 454 4.21 -20.58 -9.73
N LEU A 455 5.22 -20.54 -8.85
CA LEU A 455 6.46 -21.31 -9.03
C LEU A 455 6.24 -22.82 -8.91
N ARG A 456 5.12 -23.26 -8.33
CA ARG A 456 4.89 -24.65 -7.90
C ARG A 456 5.99 -25.15 -6.95
N TYR A 457 6.68 -24.22 -6.30
CA TYR A 457 7.66 -24.56 -5.28
C TYR A 457 6.98 -25.24 -4.11
N SER A 458 7.57 -26.33 -3.62
CA SER A 458 7.08 -27.08 -2.47
C SER A 458 8.25 -27.63 -1.68
N ASN A 459 8.28 -27.31 -0.37
CA ASN A 459 9.29 -27.80 0.55
C ASN A 459 8.71 -27.83 1.97
N ALA A 460 8.47 -29.04 2.48
CA ALA A 460 7.82 -29.24 3.78
C ALA A 460 8.59 -28.63 4.98
N GLU A 461 9.91 -28.52 4.91
CA GLU A 461 10.69 -27.86 5.98
C GLU A 461 10.55 -26.33 5.93
N VAL A 462 10.45 -25.76 4.72
CA VAL A 462 10.15 -24.33 4.52
C VAL A 462 8.73 -24.01 4.99
N ASP A 463 7.76 -24.86 4.63
CA ASP A 463 6.36 -24.68 5.03
C ASP A 463 6.22 -24.64 6.56
N LYS A 464 6.85 -25.56 7.27
CA LYS A 464 6.89 -25.57 8.74
C LYS A 464 7.50 -24.30 9.34
N LEU A 465 8.55 -23.74 8.72
CA LEU A 465 9.16 -22.50 9.19
C LEU A 465 8.21 -21.29 8.97
N ILE A 466 7.50 -21.24 7.84
CA ILE A 466 6.52 -20.19 7.55
C ILE A 466 5.34 -20.29 8.53
N GLU A 467 4.83 -21.50 8.76
CA GLU A 467 3.74 -21.74 9.71
C GLU A 467 4.15 -21.36 11.15
N ALA A 468 5.36 -21.73 11.57
CA ALA A 468 5.90 -21.33 12.87
C ALA A 468 6.04 -19.81 13.00
N LEU A 469 6.49 -19.13 11.93
CA LEU A 469 6.65 -17.67 11.88
C LEU A 469 5.31 -16.95 12.08
N SER A 470 4.21 -17.48 11.55
CA SER A 470 2.88 -16.88 11.65
C SER A 470 2.37 -16.79 13.10
N SER A 471 2.92 -17.60 14.02
CA SER A 471 2.51 -17.67 15.42
C SER A 471 3.62 -17.30 16.43
N GLU A 472 4.87 -17.10 15.97
CA GLU A 472 6.00 -16.77 16.85
C GLU A 472 5.91 -15.31 17.33
N THR A 473 5.82 -15.10 18.63
CA THR A 473 5.72 -13.78 19.27
C THR A 473 7.04 -13.26 19.83
N ASP A 474 8.03 -14.13 20.03
CA ASP A 474 9.38 -13.71 20.40
C ASP A 474 10.09 -13.08 19.20
N LYS A 475 10.40 -11.78 19.34
CA LYS A 475 10.99 -11.01 18.24
C LYS A 475 12.31 -11.61 17.73
N ALA A 476 13.19 -12.06 18.64
CA ALA A 476 14.50 -12.58 18.24
C ALA A 476 14.39 -13.91 17.47
N LYS A 477 13.49 -14.79 17.91
CA LYS A 477 13.20 -16.04 17.21
C LYS A 477 12.54 -15.78 15.85
N ARG A 478 11.61 -14.81 15.81
CA ARG A 478 10.95 -14.38 14.60
C ARG A 478 11.96 -13.86 13.57
N ASP A 479 12.85 -12.95 14.00
CA ASP A 479 13.93 -12.40 13.17
C ASP A 479 14.86 -13.49 12.61
N ALA A 480 15.20 -14.49 13.44
CA ALA A 480 16.02 -15.62 13.02
C ALA A 480 15.36 -16.51 11.95
N ILE A 481 14.05 -16.77 12.10
CA ILE A 481 13.28 -17.54 11.10
C ILE A 481 13.22 -16.75 9.78
N ILE A 482 12.91 -15.45 9.82
CA ILE A 482 12.84 -14.58 8.64
C ILE A 482 14.19 -14.56 7.91
N ALA A 483 15.29 -14.35 8.63
CA ALA A 483 16.63 -14.33 8.04
C ALA A 483 16.99 -15.69 7.39
N LYS A 484 16.64 -16.80 8.03
CA LYS A 484 16.85 -18.16 7.50
C LYS A 484 16.07 -18.37 6.21
N LEU A 485 14.78 -18.01 6.18
CA LEU A 485 13.93 -18.16 4.99
C LEU A 485 14.44 -17.32 3.82
N TRP A 486 14.78 -16.03 4.05
CA TRP A 486 15.35 -15.19 3.00
C TRP A 486 16.67 -15.72 2.47
N GLY A 487 17.54 -16.25 3.33
CA GLY A 487 18.79 -16.90 2.92
C GLY A 487 18.54 -18.09 1.99
N LEU A 488 17.61 -18.99 2.34
CA LEU A 488 17.24 -20.13 1.52
C LEU A 488 16.67 -19.70 0.14
N PHE A 489 15.74 -18.76 0.11
CA PHE A 489 15.09 -18.34 -1.13
C PHE A 489 16.05 -17.61 -2.07
N ARG A 490 16.96 -16.80 -1.53
CA ARG A 490 18.03 -16.15 -2.29
C ARG A 490 19.00 -17.18 -2.88
N ASP A 491 19.45 -18.14 -2.07
CA ASP A 491 20.36 -19.20 -2.53
C ASP A 491 19.73 -20.01 -3.65
N GLU A 492 18.46 -20.38 -3.52
CA GLU A 492 17.72 -21.12 -4.54
C GLU A 492 17.38 -20.28 -5.78
N THR A 493 17.48 -18.95 -5.71
CA THR A 493 17.13 -18.05 -6.81
C THR A 493 15.71 -18.34 -7.36
N LEU A 494 14.73 -18.42 -6.45
CA LEU A 494 13.35 -18.79 -6.81
C LEU A 494 12.63 -17.70 -7.60
N TYR A 495 12.89 -16.43 -7.29
CA TYR A 495 12.42 -15.26 -8.03
C TYR A 495 13.59 -14.44 -8.55
N LEU A 496 13.33 -13.62 -9.55
CA LEU A 496 14.30 -12.68 -10.12
C LEU A 496 13.83 -11.24 -9.82
N PRO A 497 14.19 -10.66 -8.64
CA PRO A 497 13.85 -9.27 -8.34
C PRO A 497 14.48 -8.32 -9.36
N VAL A 498 13.75 -7.28 -9.74
CA VAL A 498 14.21 -6.28 -10.72
C VAL A 498 14.47 -4.94 -10.03
N HIS A 499 13.43 -4.36 -9.43
CA HIS A 499 13.55 -3.09 -8.72
C HIS A 499 12.40 -2.90 -7.70
N HIS A 500 12.63 -2.02 -6.72
CA HIS A 500 11.55 -1.41 -5.97
C HIS A 500 10.98 -0.25 -6.78
N GLN A 501 9.66 -0.23 -6.95
CA GLN A 501 8.96 0.84 -7.66
C GLN A 501 9.02 2.13 -6.84
N THR A 502 9.11 3.28 -7.52
CA THR A 502 8.98 4.59 -6.90
C THR A 502 7.69 5.26 -7.32
N LEU A 503 7.20 6.12 -6.45
CA LEU A 503 6.04 6.99 -6.68
C LEU A 503 6.51 8.42 -6.92
N ALA A 504 5.76 9.16 -7.72
CA ALA A 504 5.98 10.58 -7.91
C ALA A 504 4.70 11.37 -7.65
N TYR A 505 4.81 12.39 -6.80
CA TYR A 505 3.77 13.36 -6.47
C TYR A 505 4.19 14.72 -7.03
N ALA A 506 3.32 15.35 -7.82
CA ALA A 506 3.57 16.69 -8.33
C ALA A 506 2.58 17.69 -7.72
N MET A 507 3.08 18.85 -7.29
CA MET A 507 2.30 19.84 -6.58
C MET A 507 2.81 21.25 -6.85
N LYS A 508 1.98 22.26 -6.58
CA LYS A 508 2.40 23.66 -6.56
C LYS A 508 3.51 23.88 -5.53
N THR A 509 4.44 24.82 -5.78
CA THR A 509 5.61 25.06 -4.91
C THR A 509 5.27 25.50 -3.49
N GLY A 510 4.08 26.05 -3.24
CA GLY A 510 3.61 26.42 -1.91
C GLY A 510 3.29 25.26 -0.96
N PHE A 511 3.32 24.01 -1.44
CA PHE A 511 3.00 22.81 -0.66
C PHE A 511 4.20 21.88 -0.54
N ASP A 512 4.18 21.05 0.50
CA ASP A 512 5.11 19.94 0.65
C ASP A 512 4.39 18.72 1.21
N ILE A 513 4.07 17.77 0.33
CA ILE A 513 3.39 16.53 0.67
C ILE A 513 4.42 15.39 0.55
N PRO A 514 4.79 14.73 1.65
CA PRO A 514 5.70 13.58 1.59
C PRO A 514 5.06 12.44 0.79
N VAL A 515 5.88 11.73 0.02
CA VAL A 515 5.43 10.51 -0.66
C VAL A 515 5.17 9.44 0.40
N ASP A 516 3.97 8.88 0.37
CA ASP A 516 3.56 7.79 1.25
C ASP A 516 3.88 6.45 0.59
N VAL A 517 4.57 5.57 1.30
CA VAL A 517 5.03 4.28 0.76
C VAL A 517 3.88 3.33 0.39
N SER A 518 2.69 3.53 0.93
CA SER A 518 1.46 2.79 0.57
C SER A 518 0.65 3.48 -0.53
N ASN A 519 1.15 4.60 -1.07
CA ASN A 519 0.43 5.47 -2.02
C ASN A 519 -0.90 6.00 -1.47
N GLN A 520 -0.92 6.29 -0.17
CA GLN A 520 -2.08 6.82 0.57
C GLN A 520 -1.68 8.11 1.28
N PRO A 521 -1.50 9.24 0.56
CA PRO A 521 -1.05 10.49 1.14
C PRO A 521 -2.00 10.94 2.25
N LYS A 522 -1.44 11.25 3.42
CA LYS A 522 -2.19 11.70 4.60
C LYS A 522 -2.02 13.20 4.75
N LEU A 523 -2.99 13.95 4.25
CA LEU A 523 -2.87 15.43 4.08
C LEU A 523 -2.89 16.20 5.40
N LYS A 524 -3.15 15.56 6.53
CA LYS A 524 -2.93 16.13 7.86
C LYS A 524 -1.46 16.53 8.11
N TYR A 525 -0.52 15.91 7.40
CA TYR A 525 0.92 16.21 7.47
C TYR A 525 1.36 17.29 6.49
N LEU A 526 0.46 17.79 5.62
CA LEU A 526 0.81 18.83 4.67
C LEU A 526 1.20 20.11 5.42
N SER A 527 2.34 20.67 5.04
CA SER A 527 2.78 21.99 5.47
C SER A 527 2.85 22.96 4.29
N PHE A 528 2.39 24.19 4.52
CA PHE A 528 2.63 25.28 3.59
C PHE A 528 4.00 25.88 3.88
N LYS A 529 4.82 26.04 2.86
CA LYS A 529 6.07 26.79 2.98
C LYS A 529 5.74 28.28 2.96
N THR A 530 6.06 28.97 4.04
CA THR A 530 6.18 30.43 4.00
C THR A 530 7.35 30.78 3.07
N ASN A 531 7.06 31.51 2.01
CA ASN A 531 8.07 32.07 1.10
C ASN A 531 9.02 33.01 1.85
#